data_1f713a4756bd2b0ba65c23a93059e2b5
#
_entry.id   1f713a4756bd2b0ba65c23a93059e2b5
#
_cell.length_a   1.000
_cell.length_b   1.000
_cell.length_c   1.000
_cell.angle_alpha   90.00
_cell.angle_beta   90.00
_cell.angle_gamma   90.00
#
_symmetry.space_group_name_H-M   'P 1'
#
loop_
_entity.id
_entity.type
_entity.pdbx_description
1 polymer ?
#
loop_
_entity_poly.entity_id
_entity_poly.type
_entity_poly.pdbx_seq_one_letter_code
_entity_poly.pdbx_strand_id
1 'polypeptide(L)'
;EQFSANGVISSFPLAQKDYSHHFHLSQKLYGRTEEINSLIDYFNKITQGGSHLLLVSGYSGIGKSALVHEIHKPITEKGGFFISGKYDQYQRNIPYFAFLKAFEGLIQQLLTEKEERRAIWKDQLLSALASNGQIMIDVIPELELLIGPQPPVAALLPTEAQNRFFNTFLNFIGVFAQK
;
A
#
# COMPACT_ATOMS: atom_id res chain seq x y z
N GLU A 1 47.46 -2.02 11.53
CA GLU A 1 48.20 -0.72 11.60
C GLU A 1 49.60 -0.94 11.02
N GLN A 2 49.82 -0.53 9.76
CA GLN A 2 51.15 -0.50 9.18
C GLN A 2 51.51 0.97 8.92
N PHE A 3 52.11 1.60 9.91
CA PHE A 3 52.85 2.82 9.70
C PHE A 3 54.26 2.47 9.23
N SER A 4 54.66 2.96 8.08
CA SER A 4 56.06 2.88 7.70
C SER A 4 56.87 3.88 8.53
N ALA A 5 58.15 3.59 8.80
CA ALA A 5 59.03 4.40 9.59
C ALA A 5 59.21 5.85 9.09
N ASN A 6 58.73 6.22 7.94
CA ASN A 6 58.78 7.53 7.30
C ASN A 6 57.47 8.33 7.30
N GLY A 7 56.45 7.91 8.05
CA GLY A 7 55.18 8.64 8.16
C GLY A 7 54.32 8.68 6.86
N VAL A 8 54.66 7.92 5.85
CA VAL A 8 53.91 7.85 4.57
C VAL A 8 53.09 6.55 4.56
N ILE A 9 51.79 6.69 4.41
CA ILE A 9 50.90 5.56 4.25
C ILE A 9 51.00 5.07 2.79
N SER A 10 51.55 3.86 2.59
CA SER A 10 51.55 3.22 1.27
C SER A 10 50.11 2.88 0.86
N SER A 11 49.79 3.04 -0.42
CA SER A 11 48.47 2.66 -0.94
C SER A 11 48.25 1.17 -0.69
N PHE A 12 47.16 0.85 0.00
CA PHE A 12 46.72 -0.52 0.18
C PHE A 12 45.25 -0.66 -0.37
N PRO A 13 44.91 -1.77 -0.96
CA PRO A 13 43.57 -1.97 -1.46
C PRO A 13 42.58 -2.07 -0.30
N LEU A 14 41.65 -1.09 -0.22
CA LEU A 14 40.54 -1.08 0.74
C LEU A 14 39.53 -2.18 0.40
N ALA A 15 38.87 -2.68 1.40
CA ALA A 15 37.69 -3.57 1.28
C ALA A 15 37.92 -5.00 0.69
N GLN A 16 39.17 -5.50 0.64
CA GLN A 16 39.41 -6.88 0.17
C GLN A 16 38.92 -7.99 1.13
N LYS A 17 38.56 -7.64 2.35
CA LYS A 17 38.05 -8.57 3.37
C LYS A 17 36.85 -8.01 4.16
N ASP A 18 36.18 -7.00 3.63
CA ASP A 18 34.90 -6.56 4.18
C ASP A 18 33.84 -7.60 3.83
N TYR A 19 33.77 -8.60 4.66
CA TYR A 19 32.55 -9.43 4.72
C TYR A 19 31.47 -8.50 5.22
N SER A 20 30.47 -8.20 4.38
CA SER A 20 29.28 -7.52 4.86
C SER A 20 28.66 -8.40 5.95
N HIS A 21 28.85 -8.02 7.20
CA HIS A 21 28.18 -8.64 8.35
C HIS A 21 26.68 -8.30 8.36
N HIS A 22 26.10 -7.95 7.21
CA HIS A 22 24.65 -7.87 7.07
C HIS A 22 24.12 -9.31 7.11
N PHE A 23 23.62 -9.68 8.26
CA PHE A 23 22.86 -10.89 8.45
C PHE A 23 21.58 -10.76 7.59
N HIS A 24 21.62 -11.25 6.36
CA HIS A 24 20.47 -11.38 5.53
C HIS A 24 19.66 -12.59 6.01
N LEU A 25 18.68 -12.33 6.88
CA LEU A 25 17.61 -13.29 7.08
C LEU A 25 16.95 -13.52 5.72
N SER A 26 17.06 -14.73 5.22
CA SER A 26 16.27 -15.14 4.07
C SER A 26 14.80 -14.88 4.39
N GLN A 27 14.16 -13.94 3.68
CA GLN A 27 12.74 -13.66 3.82
C GLN A 27 11.85 -14.77 3.23
N LYS A 28 12.49 -15.83 2.74
CA LYS A 28 11.79 -16.96 2.16
C LYS A 28 11.06 -17.77 3.25
N LEU A 29 9.76 -17.90 3.11
CA LEU A 29 8.94 -18.74 3.97
C LEU A 29 9.21 -20.22 3.66
N TYR A 30 9.74 -20.95 4.64
CA TYR A 30 9.93 -22.38 4.53
C TYR A 30 8.73 -23.13 5.11
N GLY A 31 8.32 -24.24 4.46
CA GLY A 31 7.27 -25.12 4.96
C GLY A 31 5.84 -24.55 4.88
N ARG A 32 5.60 -23.53 4.04
CA ARG A 32 4.28 -22.89 3.84
C ARG A 32 3.80 -22.94 2.39
N THR A 33 4.27 -23.93 1.64
CA THR A 33 3.99 -24.03 0.21
C THR A 33 2.50 -24.22 -0.08
N GLU A 34 1.79 -25.00 0.72
CA GLU A 34 0.34 -25.22 0.54
C GLU A 34 -0.47 -23.97 0.79
N GLU A 35 -0.14 -23.22 1.84
CA GLU A 35 -0.82 -21.95 2.16
C GLU A 35 -0.54 -20.88 1.10
N ILE A 36 0.70 -20.80 0.59
CA ILE A 36 1.07 -19.88 -0.49
C ILE A 36 0.30 -20.26 -1.77
N ASN A 37 0.26 -21.51 -2.15
CA ASN A 37 -0.47 -21.97 -3.32
C ASN A 37 -1.96 -21.67 -3.19
N SER A 38 -2.55 -21.89 -2.02
CA SER A 38 -3.94 -21.52 -1.76
C SER A 38 -4.22 -20.04 -1.95
N LEU A 39 -3.33 -19.17 -1.46
CA LEU A 39 -3.43 -17.71 -1.68
C LEU A 39 -3.37 -17.36 -3.16
N ILE A 40 -2.44 -17.96 -3.90
CA ILE A 40 -2.28 -17.72 -5.34
C ILE A 40 -3.50 -18.21 -6.12
N ASP A 41 -4.07 -19.35 -5.74
CA ASP A 41 -5.29 -19.88 -6.35
C ASP A 41 -6.49 -18.97 -6.14
N TYR A 42 -6.67 -18.44 -4.93
CA TYR A 42 -7.71 -17.44 -4.67
C TYR A 42 -7.49 -16.15 -5.46
N PHE A 43 -6.26 -15.68 -5.54
CA PHE A 43 -5.92 -14.54 -6.36
C PHE A 43 -6.25 -14.78 -7.84
N ASN A 44 -5.90 -15.95 -8.38
CA ASN A 44 -6.22 -16.30 -9.76
C ASN A 44 -7.75 -16.37 -10.02
N LYS A 45 -8.55 -16.80 -9.05
CA LYS A 45 -10.02 -16.74 -9.14
C LYS A 45 -10.53 -15.29 -9.19
N ILE A 46 -9.96 -14.39 -8.37
CA ILE A 46 -10.33 -12.97 -8.38
C ILE A 46 -10.04 -12.33 -9.74
N THR A 47 -8.92 -12.66 -10.39
CA THR A 47 -8.59 -12.10 -11.70
C THR A 47 -9.54 -12.51 -12.83
N GLN A 48 -10.39 -13.52 -12.60
CA GLN A 48 -11.47 -13.91 -13.52
C GLN A 48 -12.77 -13.15 -13.24
N GLY A 49 -12.81 -12.35 -12.20
CA GLY A 49 -13.93 -11.55 -11.73
C GLY A 49 -14.48 -12.04 -10.40
N GLY A 50 -15.04 -11.11 -9.64
CA GLY A 50 -15.57 -11.35 -8.30
C GLY A 50 -14.69 -10.83 -7.19
N SER A 51 -15.10 -11.10 -5.94
CA SER A 51 -14.39 -10.73 -4.73
C SER A 51 -14.30 -11.91 -3.78
N HIS A 52 -13.19 -12.02 -3.07
CA HIS A 52 -12.99 -13.04 -2.05
C HIS A 52 -12.47 -12.42 -0.75
N LEU A 53 -12.95 -12.93 0.37
CA LEU A 53 -12.45 -12.63 1.70
C LEU A 53 -11.68 -13.85 2.20
N LEU A 54 -10.42 -13.65 2.55
CA LEU A 54 -9.57 -14.69 3.13
C LEU A 54 -9.17 -14.28 4.54
N LEU A 55 -9.35 -15.18 5.50
CA LEU A 55 -8.96 -14.98 6.90
C LEU A 55 -7.72 -15.82 7.20
N VAL A 56 -6.63 -15.15 7.58
CA VAL A 56 -5.38 -15.80 8.02
C VAL A 56 -5.27 -15.67 9.53
N SER A 57 -5.43 -16.77 10.26
CA SER A 57 -5.36 -16.81 11.72
C SER A 57 -4.12 -17.54 12.21
N GLY A 58 -3.69 -17.23 13.44
CA GLY A 58 -2.53 -17.86 14.09
C GLY A 58 -1.92 -16.96 15.16
N TYR A 59 -1.02 -17.52 15.96
CA TYR A 59 -0.35 -16.80 17.04
C TYR A 59 0.54 -15.66 16.52
N SER A 60 0.85 -14.70 17.40
CA SER A 60 1.80 -13.62 17.08
C SER A 60 3.17 -14.22 16.72
N GLY A 61 3.84 -13.65 15.70
CA GLY A 61 5.16 -14.10 15.27
C GLY A 61 5.19 -15.32 14.33
N ILE A 62 4.05 -16.02 14.09
CA ILE A 62 4.02 -17.26 13.26
C ILE A 62 4.24 -17.01 11.74
N GLY A 63 4.37 -15.73 11.32
CA GLY A 63 4.63 -15.40 9.91
C GLY A 63 3.39 -15.09 9.07
N LYS A 64 2.23 -14.73 9.68
CA LYS A 64 1.01 -14.37 8.93
C LYS A 64 1.23 -13.25 7.92
N SER A 65 1.89 -12.18 8.33
CA SER A 65 2.18 -11.03 7.44
C SER A 65 3.14 -11.43 6.33
N ALA A 66 4.16 -12.25 6.63
CA ALA A 66 5.08 -12.74 5.63
C ALA A 66 4.36 -13.60 4.59
N LEU A 67 3.44 -14.49 5.03
CA LEU A 67 2.60 -15.28 4.13
C LEU A 67 1.76 -14.42 3.20
N VAL A 68 1.12 -13.36 3.73
CA VAL A 68 0.31 -12.44 2.93
C VAL A 68 1.17 -11.65 1.94
N HIS A 69 2.42 -11.34 2.28
CA HIS A 69 3.35 -10.66 1.38
C HIS A 69 3.76 -11.48 0.15
N GLU A 70 3.67 -12.82 0.20
CA GLU A 70 3.98 -13.68 -0.95
C GLU A 70 3.07 -13.43 -2.16
N ILE A 71 1.85 -12.91 -1.94
CA ILE A 71 0.93 -12.56 -3.02
C ILE A 71 1.27 -11.22 -3.70
N HIS A 72 2.12 -10.40 -3.10
CA HIS A 72 2.46 -9.06 -3.62
C HIS A 72 3.02 -9.14 -5.05
N LYS A 73 3.98 -10.06 -5.28
CA LYS A 73 4.60 -10.23 -6.59
C LYS A 73 3.60 -10.66 -7.67
N PRO A 74 2.78 -11.72 -7.49
CA PRO A 74 1.73 -12.09 -8.43
C PRO A 74 0.73 -10.96 -8.75
N ILE A 75 0.36 -10.15 -7.75
CA ILE A 75 -0.54 -9.01 -7.96
C ILE A 75 0.11 -7.97 -8.86
N THR A 76 1.35 -7.59 -8.57
CA THR A 76 2.09 -6.57 -9.33
C THR A 76 2.36 -7.04 -10.77
N GLU A 77 2.69 -8.30 -10.98
CA GLU A 77 2.91 -8.88 -12.32
C GLU A 77 1.64 -8.83 -13.19
N LYS A 78 0.46 -8.88 -12.57
CA LYS A 78 -0.83 -8.73 -13.27
C LYS A 78 -1.34 -7.28 -13.33
N GLY A 79 -0.52 -6.31 -12.93
CA GLY A 79 -0.88 -4.89 -12.93
C GLY A 79 -1.90 -4.49 -11.86
N GLY A 80 -2.12 -5.34 -10.86
CA GLY A 80 -2.98 -5.04 -9.71
C GLY A 80 -2.27 -4.22 -8.64
N PHE A 81 -3.06 -3.69 -7.71
CA PHE A 81 -2.55 -2.97 -6.54
C PHE A 81 -2.57 -3.86 -5.30
N PHE A 82 -1.47 -3.87 -4.56
CA PHE A 82 -1.42 -4.43 -3.23
C PHE A 82 -1.43 -3.29 -2.22
N ILE A 83 -2.50 -3.21 -1.44
CA ILE A 83 -2.65 -2.21 -0.38
C ILE A 83 -2.76 -2.90 0.97
N SER A 84 -2.24 -2.28 2.01
CA SER A 84 -2.26 -2.83 3.36
C SER A 84 -2.59 -1.76 4.39
N GLY A 85 -3.44 -2.11 5.33
CA GLY A 85 -3.76 -1.28 6.47
C GLY A 85 -3.68 -2.10 7.75
N LYS A 86 -3.17 -1.48 8.80
CA LYS A 86 -3.01 -2.12 10.11
C LYS A 86 -3.93 -1.47 11.13
N TYR A 87 -4.67 -2.28 11.86
CA TYR A 87 -5.38 -1.79 13.04
C TYR A 87 -4.39 -1.50 14.16
N ASP A 88 -4.41 -0.26 14.64
CA ASP A 88 -3.65 0.16 15.81
C ASP A 88 -4.60 0.29 17.01
N GLN A 89 -4.23 -0.32 18.13
CA GLN A 89 -5.01 -0.22 19.37
C GLN A 89 -5.10 1.21 19.92
N TYR A 90 -4.17 2.09 19.53
CA TYR A 90 -4.15 3.50 19.95
C TYR A 90 -5.00 4.41 19.06
N GLN A 91 -5.46 3.92 17.91
CA GLN A 91 -6.25 4.67 16.91
C GLN A 91 -7.70 4.19 16.81
N ARG A 92 -8.23 3.59 17.89
CA ARG A 92 -9.59 2.99 17.92
C ARG A 92 -10.72 4.00 17.68
N ASN A 93 -10.46 5.27 17.87
CA ASN A 93 -11.47 6.33 17.78
C ASN A 93 -11.71 6.82 16.35
N ILE A 94 -10.92 6.39 15.38
CA ILE A 94 -11.07 6.79 13.98
C ILE A 94 -11.73 5.63 13.22
N PRO A 95 -13.01 5.77 12.81
CA PRO A 95 -13.67 4.77 12.00
C PRO A 95 -12.90 4.51 10.70
N TYR A 96 -12.82 3.26 10.28
CA TYR A 96 -12.18 2.86 9.03
C TYR A 96 -10.68 3.18 8.90
N PHE A 97 -9.99 3.53 9.98
CA PHE A 97 -8.59 3.96 9.98
C PHE A 97 -7.66 3.04 9.17
N ALA A 98 -7.77 1.71 9.34
CA ALA A 98 -6.93 0.77 8.62
C ALA A 98 -7.17 0.81 7.10
N PHE A 99 -8.42 1.01 6.66
CA PHE A 99 -8.76 1.17 5.25
C PHE A 99 -8.24 2.49 4.69
N LEU A 100 -8.41 3.60 5.43
CA LEU A 100 -7.90 4.91 5.03
C LEU A 100 -6.38 4.86 4.85
N LYS A 101 -5.66 4.22 5.79
CA LYS A 101 -4.21 4.03 5.69
C LYS A 101 -3.79 3.13 4.52
N ALA A 102 -4.57 2.12 4.18
CA ALA A 102 -4.32 1.30 3.01
C ALA A 102 -4.45 2.13 1.71
N PHE A 103 -5.47 2.97 1.60
CA PHE A 103 -5.67 3.85 0.44
C PHE A 103 -4.69 5.02 0.39
N GLU A 104 -4.25 5.57 1.54
CA GLU A 104 -3.14 6.52 1.60
C GLU A 104 -1.89 5.95 0.92
N GLY A 105 -1.53 4.69 1.27
CA GLY A 105 -0.43 3.98 0.62
C GLY A 105 -0.64 3.76 -0.89
N LEU A 106 -1.89 3.55 -1.34
CA LEU A 106 -2.22 3.47 -2.76
C LEU A 106 -1.99 4.80 -3.46
N ILE A 107 -2.49 5.90 -2.89
CA ILE A 107 -2.28 7.24 -3.47
C ILE A 107 -0.79 7.55 -3.59
N GLN A 108 0.01 7.23 -2.56
CA GLN A 108 1.46 7.38 -2.64
C GLN A 108 2.09 6.57 -3.78
N GLN A 109 1.63 5.33 -4.04
CA GLN A 109 2.07 4.55 -5.19
C GLN A 109 1.71 5.25 -6.52
N LEU A 110 0.49 5.77 -6.66
CA LEU A 110 0.06 6.48 -7.87
C LEU A 110 0.86 7.75 -8.12
N LEU A 111 1.29 8.45 -7.07
CA LEU A 111 2.14 9.64 -7.20
C LEU A 111 3.54 9.33 -7.74
N THR A 112 4.00 8.08 -7.67
CA THR A 112 5.28 7.64 -8.29
C THR A 112 5.15 7.23 -9.74
N GLU A 113 3.94 7.11 -10.27
CA GLU A 113 3.69 6.76 -11.67
C GLU A 113 4.11 7.89 -12.62
N LYS A 114 4.27 7.54 -13.91
CA LYS A 114 4.54 8.53 -14.95
C LYS A 114 3.41 9.53 -15.10
N GLU A 115 3.73 10.75 -15.54
CA GLU A 115 2.78 11.86 -15.64
C GLU A 115 1.52 11.48 -16.42
N GLU A 116 1.66 10.76 -17.54
CA GLU A 116 0.52 10.37 -18.37
C GLU A 116 -0.44 9.45 -17.62
N ARG A 117 0.08 8.52 -16.81
CA ARG A 117 -0.74 7.63 -16.00
C ARG A 117 -1.37 8.35 -14.82
N ARG A 118 -0.63 9.27 -14.18
CA ARG A 118 -1.18 10.11 -13.11
C ARG A 118 -2.34 10.96 -13.61
N ALA A 119 -2.24 11.52 -14.82
CA ALA A 119 -3.32 12.30 -15.42
C ALA A 119 -4.59 11.46 -15.60
N ILE A 120 -4.47 10.22 -16.07
CA ILE A 120 -5.61 9.30 -16.22
C ILE A 120 -6.26 9.03 -14.86
N TRP A 121 -5.47 8.72 -13.82
CA TRP A 121 -5.99 8.49 -12.47
C TRP A 121 -6.67 9.73 -11.89
N LYS A 122 -6.07 10.91 -12.11
CA LYS A 122 -6.65 12.18 -11.72
C LYS A 122 -8.03 12.39 -12.33
N ASP A 123 -8.16 12.20 -13.64
CA ASP A 123 -9.42 12.40 -14.35
C ASP A 123 -10.50 11.41 -13.89
N GLN A 124 -10.13 10.14 -13.70
CA GLN A 124 -11.05 9.11 -13.19
C GLN A 124 -11.53 9.43 -11.77
N LEU A 125 -10.62 9.82 -10.88
CA LEU A 125 -10.95 10.20 -9.51
C LEU A 125 -11.83 11.44 -9.46
N LEU A 126 -11.50 12.49 -10.21
CA LEU A 126 -12.33 13.68 -10.29
C LEU A 126 -13.72 13.39 -10.82
N SER A 127 -13.84 12.54 -11.83
CA SER A 127 -15.14 12.10 -12.37
C SER A 127 -15.96 11.34 -11.34
N ALA A 128 -15.35 10.41 -10.60
CA ALA A 128 -16.02 9.57 -9.62
C ALA A 128 -16.43 10.34 -8.35
N LEU A 129 -15.61 11.28 -7.92
CA LEU A 129 -15.84 12.08 -6.72
C LEU A 129 -16.75 13.30 -6.98
N ALA A 130 -16.80 13.78 -8.21
CA ALA A 130 -17.55 14.96 -8.62
C ALA A 130 -17.31 16.16 -7.66
N SER A 131 -18.36 16.73 -7.08
CA SER A 131 -18.26 17.85 -6.12
C SER A 131 -17.89 17.45 -4.69
N ASN A 132 -17.64 16.17 -4.44
CA ASN A 132 -17.37 15.64 -3.09
C ASN A 132 -15.87 15.32 -2.85
N GLY A 133 -14.98 15.76 -3.74
CA GLY A 133 -13.54 15.49 -3.63
C GLY A 133 -12.95 15.89 -2.28
N GLN A 134 -13.38 17.02 -1.71
CA GLN A 134 -12.90 17.51 -0.43
C GLN A 134 -13.18 16.51 0.72
N ILE A 135 -14.29 15.78 0.69
CA ILE A 135 -14.61 14.78 1.71
C ILE A 135 -13.54 13.69 1.77
N MET A 136 -13.00 13.30 0.62
CA MET A 136 -11.94 12.30 0.56
C MET A 136 -10.58 12.88 0.93
N ILE A 137 -10.29 14.13 0.60
CA ILE A 137 -9.07 14.83 1.02
C ILE A 137 -9.04 14.98 2.55
N ASP A 138 -10.17 15.26 3.19
CA ASP A 138 -10.26 15.39 4.65
C ASP A 138 -9.85 14.11 5.40
N VAL A 139 -9.99 12.94 4.77
CA VAL A 139 -9.64 11.63 5.36
C VAL A 139 -8.39 11.00 4.75
N ILE A 140 -8.00 11.40 3.56
CA ILE A 140 -6.78 10.97 2.84
C ILE A 140 -6.11 12.24 2.26
N PRO A 141 -5.35 13.00 3.07
CA PRO A 141 -4.78 14.27 2.64
C PRO A 141 -3.87 14.17 1.41
N GLU A 142 -3.16 13.07 1.23
CA GLU A 142 -2.29 12.83 0.09
C GLU A 142 -3.03 12.83 -1.25
N LEU A 143 -4.35 12.62 -1.23
CA LEU A 143 -5.19 12.66 -2.43
C LEU A 143 -5.15 14.06 -3.09
N GLU A 144 -5.01 15.12 -2.30
CA GLU A 144 -4.89 16.49 -2.82
C GLU A 144 -3.70 16.65 -3.76
N LEU A 145 -2.59 15.94 -3.49
CA LEU A 145 -1.40 15.97 -4.35
C LEU A 145 -1.68 15.38 -5.75
N LEU A 146 -2.67 14.49 -5.85
CA LEU A 146 -3.03 13.84 -7.10
C LEU A 146 -4.13 14.60 -7.85
N ILE A 147 -5.24 14.95 -7.17
CA ILE A 147 -6.41 15.57 -7.82
C ILE A 147 -6.43 17.10 -7.73
N GLY A 148 -5.52 17.69 -6.94
CA GLY A 148 -5.50 19.13 -6.64
C GLY A 148 -6.52 19.55 -5.58
N PRO A 149 -6.47 20.81 -5.12
CA PRO A 149 -7.41 21.32 -4.13
C PRO A 149 -8.85 21.26 -4.64
N GLN A 150 -9.78 20.94 -3.75
CA GLN A 150 -11.20 20.80 -4.08
C GLN A 150 -12.03 21.86 -3.34
N PRO A 151 -13.16 22.30 -3.90
CA PRO A 151 -14.03 23.24 -3.24
C PRO A 151 -14.62 22.64 -1.96
N PRO A 152 -14.85 23.47 -0.92
CA PRO A 152 -15.48 22.99 0.31
C PRO A 152 -16.90 22.48 0.03
N VAL A 153 -17.29 21.43 0.74
CA VAL A 153 -18.63 20.84 0.61
C VAL A 153 -19.61 21.47 1.59
N ALA A 154 -20.88 21.59 1.18
CA ALA A 154 -21.93 22.10 2.04
C ALA A 154 -22.09 21.25 3.31
N ALA A 155 -22.28 21.89 4.46
CA ALA A 155 -22.60 21.22 5.70
C ALA A 155 -23.98 20.54 5.60
N LEU A 156 -24.09 19.34 6.12
CA LEU A 156 -25.31 18.54 6.18
C LEU A 156 -25.58 18.10 7.62
N LEU A 157 -26.79 17.60 7.87
CA LEU A 157 -27.10 16.93 9.12
C LEU A 157 -26.23 15.65 9.29
N PRO A 158 -25.93 15.22 10.51
CA PRO A 158 -24.98 14.11 10.75
C PRO A 158 -25.28 12.84 9.93
N THR A 159 -26.55 12.43 9.86
CA THR A 159 -26.96 11.23 9.11
C THR A 159 -26.74 11.40 7.60
N GLU A 160 -27.07 12.58 7.06
CA GLU A 160 -26.89 12.89 5.65
C GLU A 160 -25.40 12.99 5.30
N ALA A 161 -24.60 13.62 6.18
CA ALA A 161 -23.15 13.71 6.05
C ALA A 161 -22.52 12.30 6.02
N GLN A 162 -22.97 11.39 6.89
CA GLN A 162 -22.49 10.01 6.93
C GLN A 162 -22.84 9.27 5.62
N ASN A 163 -24.08 9.38 5.15
CA ASN A 163 -24.50 8.75 3.89
C ASN A 163 -23.71 9.30 2.69
N ARG A 164 -23.49 10.62 2.64
CA ARG A 164 -22.66 11.25 1.61
C ARG A 164 -21.22 10.73 1.66
N PHE A 165 -20.63 10.63 2.86
CA PHE A 165 -19.30 10.06 3.02
C PHE A 165 -19.23 8.63 2.48
N PHE A 166 -20.16 7.75 2.87
CA PHE A 166 -20.17 6.36 2.39
C PHE A 166 -20.30 6.27 0.87
N ASN A 167 -21.20 7.03 0.28
CA ASN A 167 -21.39 7.02 -1.17
C ASN A 167 -20.13 7.54 -1.89
N THR A 168 -19.52 8.61 -1.37
CA THR A 168 -18.27 9.15 -1.91
C THR A 168 -17.12 8.15 -1.79
N PHE A 169 -17.03 7.46 -0.64
CA PHE A 169 -16.00 6.44 -0.42
C PHE A 169 -16.21 5.21 -1.32
N LEU A 170 -17.45 4.76 -1.54
CA LEU A 170 -17.73 3.70 -2.50
C LEU A 170 -17.36 4.09 -3.94
N ASN A 171 -17.68 5.32 -4.35
CA ASN A 171 -17.28 5.83 -5.66
C ASN A 171 -15.76 5.89 -5.79
N PHE A 172 -15.06 6.34 -4.75
CA PHE A 172 -13.60 6.35 -4.70
C PHE A 172 -13.00 4.96 -4.89
N ILE A 173 -13.49 3.96 -4.13
CA ILE A 173 -13.04 2.56 -4.25
C ILE A 173 -13.33 2.02 -5.65
N GLY A 174 -14.50 2.37 -6.20
CA GLY A 174 -14.95 1.93 -7.52
C GLY A 174 -13.99 2.29 -8.65
N VAL A 175 -13.20 3.37 -8.52
CA VAL A 175 -12.19 3.75 -9.52
C VAL A 175 -11.11 2.66 -9.66
N PHE A 176 -10.72 2.02 -8.56
CA PHE A 176 -9.67 1.00 -8.52
C PHE A 176 -10.19 -0.43 -8.75
N ALA A 177 -11.51 -0.61 -8.67
CA ALA A 177 -12.17 -1.91 -8.86
C ALA A 177 -12.62 -2.15 -10.32
N GLN A 178 -12.35 -1.24 -11.23
CA GLN A 178 -12.68 -1.39 -12.67
C GLN A 178 -11.67 -2.35 -13.32
N LYS A 179 -12.19 -3.19 -14.26
CA LYS A 179 -11.39 -4.13 -15.05
C LYS A 179 -10.67 -3.42 -16.17
#